data_2c8192aafd3645b5551c5eecd28c45ab
#
_entry.id   2c8192aafd3645b5551c5eecd28c45ab
#
_cell.length_a   1.000
_cell.length_b   1.000
_cell.length_c   1.000
_cell.angle_alpha   90.00
_cell.angle_beta   90.00
_cell.angle_gamma   90.00
#
_symmetry.space_group_name_H-M   'P 1'
#
loop_
_entity.id
_entity.type
_entity.pdbx_description
1 polymer ?
#
loop_
_entity_poly.entity_id
_entity_poly.type
_entity_poly.pdbx_seq_one_letter_code
_entity_poly.pdbx_strand_id
1 'polypeptide(L)'
;NVIKGPLTNALVGLDYNGDGVVDSTTVRTGADGSYDISTSNSTYTVIAVTDDQTVDASSGIVLSGVTLKAPKGASVVTPTTTLMEEGGLTSEQVASVLGLPDGVDPTNFNPYASNVDPDQALAVEKMSQQVINVVNSFAAAAEGAGANEVDAFKAALNSVAAVVKTKAEKLNDLTASEADKSMDLNSDSDLTLIKTQVKTEVASTANVNSTAFNALADDTTTAIKNVNNKIETVTDLTSDASKNIFS
;
A
#
# COMPACT_ATOMS: atom_id res chain seq x y z
N ASN A 1 -12.30 8.24 -3.65
CA ASN A 1 -12.61 6.87 -3.22
C ASN A 1 -11.44 6.27 -2.44
N VAL A 2 -11.71 5.40 -1.46
CA VAL A 2 -10.69 4.60 -0.75
C VAL A 2 -10.71 3.20 -1.34
N ILE A 3 -9.57 2.75 -1.90
CA ILE A 3 -9.47 1.53 -2.71
C ILE A 3 -8.29 0.66 -2.25
N LYS A 4 -8.61 -0.49 -1.75
CA LYS A 4 -7.86 -1.74 -1.60
C LYS A 4 -8.91 -2.86 -1.77
N GLY A 5 -9.52 -3.00 -2.99
CA GLY A 5 -10.94 -3.19 -3.06
C GLY A 5 -11.67 -1.93 -2.55
N PRO A 6 -12.89 -1.62 -2.98
CA PRO A 6 -13.62 -0.47 -2.42
C PRO A 6 -13.84 -0.64 -0.92
N LEU A 7 -13.31 0.26 -0.09
CA LEU A 7 -13.43 0.15 1.37
C LEU A 7 -14.68 0.87 1.85
N THR A 8 -15.66 0.09 2.32
CA THR A 8 -16.89 0.58 2.95
C THR A 8 -16.66 0.90 4.42
N ASN A 9 -17.22 2.01 4.92
CA ASN A 9 -17.10 2.46 6.30
C ASN A 9 -15.69 2.79 6.80
N ALA A 10 -14.70 2.96 5.92
CA ALA A 10 -13.38 3.48 6.33
C ALA A 10 -13.50 4.93 6.83
N LEU A 11 -12.78 5.29 7.88
CA LEU A 11 -12.71 6.66 8.38
C LEU A 11 -11.75 7.47 7.52
N VAL A 12 -12.22 8.60 6.97
CA VAL A 12 -11.39 9.50 6.16
C VAL A 12 -11.32 10.86 6.82
N GLY A 13 -10.13 11.41 6.91
CA GLY A 13 -9.86 12.75 7.40
C GLY A 13 -8.68 13.40 6.71
N LEU A 14 -8.35 14.61 7.12
CA LEU A 14 -7.26 15.41 6.56
C LEU A 14 -6.23 15.70 7.64
N ASP A 15 -4.98 15.52 7.30
CA ASP A 15 -3.80 15.94 8.04
C ASP A 15 -3.29 17.24 7.43
N TYR A 16 -3.25 18.31 8.21
CA TYR A 16 -2.87 19.65 7.76
C TYR A 16 -1.41 20.01 8.01
N ASN A 17 -0.78 19.30 8.93
CA ASN A 17 0.55 19.63 9.43
C ASN A 17 1.63 18.60 9.02
N GLY A 18 1.22 17.45 8.45
CA GLY A 18 2.11 16.40 7.97
C GLY A 18 2.67 15.48 9.06
N ASP A 19 2.03 15.43 10.24
CA ASP A 19 2.48 14.55 11.35
C ASP A 19 1.89 13.12 11.24
N GLY A 20 1.01 12.89 10.28
CA GLY A 20 0.37 11.61 10.04
C GLY A 20 -0.86 11.37 10.91
N VAL A 21 -1.34 12.39 11.63
CA VAL A 21 -2.55 12.36 12.45
C VAL A 21 -3.64 13.19 11.78
N VAL A 22 -4.88 12.73 11.88
CA VAL A 22 -6.03 13.46 11.32
C VAL A 22 -6.34 14.69 12.18
N ASP A 23 -6.31 15.86 11.56
CA ASP A 23 -6.64 17.17 12.18
C ASP A 23 -8.09 17.60 11.95
N SER A 24 -8.73 17.10 10.88
CA SER A 24 -10.11 17.47 10.52
C SER A 24 -11.15 16.62 11.24
N THR A 25 -12.42 16.98 11.08
CA THR A 25 -13.52 16.02 11.31
C THR A 25 -13.39 14.87 10.30
N THR A 26 -13.74 13.66 10.74
CA THR A 26 -13.74 12.47 9.89
C THR A 26 -15.11 12.21 9.28
N VAL A 27 -15.10 11.60 8.11
CA VAL A 27 -16.28 11.04 7.45
C VAL A 27 -16.07 9.54 7.21
N ARG A 28 -17.16 8.77 7.05
CA ARG A 28 -17.05 7.36 6.67
C ARG A 28 -17.32 7.19 5.18
N THR A 29 -16.61 6.27 4.54
CA THR A 29 -16.82 5.94 3.14
C THR A 29 -18.14 5.22 2.90
N GLY A 30 -18.74 5.46 1.73
CA GLY A 30 -19.89 4.72 1.23
C GLY A 30 -19.56 3.29 0.78
N ALA A 31 -20.56 2.60 0.21
CA ALA A 31 -20.44 1.19 -0.22
C ALA A 31 -19.42 0.97 -1.36
N ASP A 32 -19.13 2.00 -2.13
CA ASP A 32 -18.16 2.01 -3.24
C ASP A 32 -16.83 2.66 -2.86
N GLY A 33 -16.57 2.87 -1.57
CA GLY A 33 -15.40 3.56 -1.06
C GLY A 33 -15.45 5.09 -1.24
N SER A 34 -16.54 5.67 -1.73
CA SER A 34 -16.66 7.11 -1.92
C SER A 34 -16.75 7.87 -0.61
N TYR A 35 -16.21 9.09 -0.60
CA TYR A 35 -16.32 10.03 0.51
C TYR A 35 -16.36 11.46 -0.01
N ASP A 36 -16.89 12.36 0.80
CA ASP A 36 -16.88 13.81 0.55
C ASP A 36 -16.39 14.52 1.81
N ILE A 37 -15.30 15.26 1.68
CA ILE A 37 -14.71 16.07 2.75
C ILE A 37 -14.28 17.42 2.20
N SER A 38 -14.74 18.50 2.81
CA SER A 38 -14.45 19.86 2.38
C SER A 38 -13.47 20.54 3.34
N THR A 39 -12.55 21.30 2.77
CA THR A 39 -11.59 22.11 3.56
C THR A 39 -11.25 23.40 2.84
N SER A 40 -10.97 24.44 3.59
CA SER A 40 -10.39 25.70 3.09
C SER A 40 -8.86 25.70 3.16
N ASN A 41 -8.24 24.68 3.76
CA ASN A 41 -6.78 24.57 3.85
C ASN A 41 -6.17 24.29 2.48
N SER A 42 -5.11 25.03 2.17
CA SER A 42 -4.41 24.91 0.88
C SER A 42 -3.45 23.73 0.82
N THR A 43 -3.06 23.15 1.95
CA THR A 43 -2.17 21.99 2.06
C THR A 43 -2.77 20.97 3.00
N TYR A 44 -2.78 19.71 2.58
CA TYR A 44 -3.23 18.59 3.38
C TYR A 44 -2.83 17.25 2.73
N THR A 45 -2.74 16.22 3.54
CA THR A 45 -2.73 14.82 3.12
C THR A 45 -4.08 14.20 3.48
N VAL A 46 -4.64 13.41 2.60
CA VAL A 46 -5.83 12.60 2.91
C VAL A 46 -5.39 11.34 3.63
N ILE A 47 -5.99 11.07 4.78
CA ILE A 47 -5.74 9.84 5.55
C ILE A 47 -7.04 9.04 5.65
N ALA A 48 -6.97 7.77 5.26
CA ALA A 48 -8.03 6.79 5.45
C ALA A 48 -7.57 5.73 6.44
N VAL A 49 -8.34 5.54 7.51
CA VAL A 49 -8.06 4.56 8.57
C VAL A 49 -9.17 3.50 8.57
N THR A 50 -8.77 2.24 8.63
CA THR A 50 -9.69 1.11 8.74
C THR A 50 -9.85 0.68 10.20
N ASP A 51 -11.05 0.27 10.56
CA ASP A 51 -11.41 -0.23 11.88
C ASP A 51 -12.30 -1.49 11.76
N ASP A 52 -12.82 -1.97 12.88
CA ASP A 52 -13.70 -3.14 12.96
C ASP A 52 -15.04 -3.01 12.20
N GLN A 53 -15.38 -1.81 11.74
CA GLN A 53 -16.56 -1.54 10.91
C GLN A 53 -16.22 -1.44 9.42
N THR A 54 -14.94 -1.40 9.06
CA THR A 54 -14.51 -1.28 7.67
C THR A 54 -14.58 -2.62 6.97
N VAL A 55 -15.23 -2.66 5.82
CA VAL A 55 -15.36 -3.86 4.99
C VAL A 55 -14.74 -3.59 3.61
N ASP A 56 -13.88 -4.47 3.18
CA ASP A 56 -13.46 -4.54 1.78
C ASP A 56 -14.62 -5.11 0.95
N ALA A 57 -15.26 -4.28 0.14
CA ALA A 57 -16.44 -4.67 -0.63
C ALA A 57 -16.13 -5.72 -1.72
N SER A 58 -14.86 -5.85 -2.14
CA SER A 58 -14.45 -6.84 -3.13
C SER A 58 -14.40 -8.25 -2.55
N SER A 59 -14.01 -8.40 -1.29
CA SER A 59 -13.89 -9.68 -0.59
C SER A 59 -15.00 -9.93 0.43
N GLY A 60 -15.65 -8.88 0.93
CA GLY A 60 -16.63 -8.96 2.03
C GLY A 60 -15.99 -9.14 3.42
N ILE A 61 -14.67 -8.98 3.52
CA ILE A 61 -13.92 -9.19 4.77
C ILE A 61 -13.77 -7.88 5.53
N VAL A 62 -13.89 -7.94 6.86
CA VAL A 62 -13.57 -6.82 7.75
C VAL A 62 -12.06 -6.58 7.72
N LEU A 63 -11.69 -5.34 7.49
CA LEU A 63 -10.30 -4.90 7.43
C LEU A 63 -10.06 -3.85 8.52
N SER A 64 -9.20 -4.12 9.47
CA SER A 64 -8.80 -3.16 10.52
C SER A 64 -7.30 -2.98 10.57
N GLY A 65 -6.85 -1.88 11.20
CA GLY A 65 -5.42 -1.61 11.43
C GLY A 65 -4.65 -1.10 10.21
N VAL A 66 -5.31 -0.85 9.07
CA VAL A 66 -4.67 -0.32 7.87
C VAL A 66 -4.86 1.19 7.79
N THR A 67 -3.78 1.91 7.53
CA THR A 67 -3.81 3.35 7.24
C THR A 67 -3.31 3.59 5.82
N LEU A 68 -4.17 4.20 5.01
CA LEU A 68 -3.84 4.60 3.64
C LEU A 68 -3.79 6.13 3.55
N LYS A 69 -2.93 6.64 2.66
CA LYS A 69 -2.73 8.08 2.46
C LYS A 69 -2.78 8.45 0.98
N ALA A 70 -3.13 9.69 0.72
CA ALA A 70 -3.04 10.24 -0.63
C ALA A 70 -2.69 11.72 -0.60
N PRO A 71 -1.94 12.21 -1.60
CA PRO A 71 -1.61 13.62 -1.71
C PRO A 71 -2.86 14.47 -1.96
N LYS A 72 -2.75 15.74 -1.61
CA LYS A 72 -3.77 16.72 -1.94
C LYS A 72 -4.18 16.66 -3.42
N GLY A 73 -5.47 16.64 -3.68
CA GLY A 73 -6.04 16.64 -5.01
C GLY A 73 -6.16 15.25 -5.65
N ALA A 74 -5.64 14.20 -5.01
CA ALA A 74 -5.90 12.84 -5.45
C ALA A 74 -7.40 12.49 -5.32
N SER A 75 -7.96 11.83 -6.32
CA SER A 75 -9.35 11.36 -6.30
C SER A 75 -9.51 9.98 -5.68
N VAL A 76 -8.39 9.27 -5.48
CA VAL A 76 -8.32 7.95 -4.85
C VAL A 76 -7.29 7.93 -3.72
N VAL A 77 -7.58 7.13 -2.70
CA VAL A 77 -6.66 6.78 -1.60
C VAL A 77 -6.40 5.28 -1.70
N THR A 78 -5.17 4.89 -2.00
CA THR A 78 -4.78 3.53 -2.35
C THR A 78 -3.45 3.15 -1.69
N PRO A 79 -3.04 1.88 -1.69
CA PRO A 79 -1.69 1.50 -1.33
C PRO A 79 -0.61 2.24 -2.13
N THR A 80 -0.82 2.46 -3.44
CA THR A 80 0.15 3.16 -4.29
C THR A 80 0.25 4.64 -3.97
N THR A 81 -0.87 5.35 -3.71
CA THR A 81 -0.82 6.75 -3.24
C THR A 81 -0.21 6.87 -1.87
N THR A 82 -0.35 5.84 -1.03
CA THR A 82 0.29 5.79 0.28
C THR A 82 1.81 5.73 0.16
N LEU A 83 2.34 4.93 -0.78
CA LEU A 83 3.78 4.92 -1.07
C LEU A 83 4.29 6.26 -1.60
N MET A 84 3.47 7.00 -2.37
CA MET A 84 3.81 8.35 -2.81
C MET A 84 4.01 9.28 -1.60
N GLU A 85 3.06 9.31 -0.68
CA GLU A 85 3.11 10.18 0.52
C GLU A 85 4.29 9.80 1.42
N GLU A 86 4.45 8.53 1.78
CA GLU A 86 5.52 8.08 2.66
C GLU A 86 6.91 8.25 2.04
N GLY A 87 7.04 8.07 0.72
CA GLY A 87 8.31 8.22 -0.01
C GLY A 87 8.63 9.65 -0.44
N GLY A 88 7.65 10.57 -0.42
CA GLY A 88 7.76 11.88 -1.05
C GLY A 88 7.99 11.77 -2.56
N LEU A 89 7.24 10.87 -3.22
CA LEU A 89 7.40 10.50 -4.63
C LEU A 89 6.32 11.12 -5.50
N THR A 90 6.65 11.37 -6.78
CA THR A 90 5.65 11.76 -7.77
C THR A 90 4.85 10.55 -8.28
N SER A 91 3.70 10.80 -8.91
CA SER A 91 2.88 9.74 -9.48
C SER A 91 3.63 8.99 -10.59
N GLU A 92 4.39 9.69 -11.43
CA GLU A 92 5.22 9.08 -12.48
C GLU A 92 6.32 8.20 -11.92
N GLN A 93 6.96 8.61 -10.81
CA GLN A 93 7.98 7.79 -10.16
C GLN A 93 7.41 6.48 -9.62
N VAL A 94 6.29 6.56 -8.91
CA VAL A 94 5.63 5.36 -8.36
C VAL A 94 5.12 4.46 -9.48
N ALA A 95 4.45 5.02 -10.50
CA ALA A 95 3.97 4.26 -11.65
C ALA A 95 5.10 3.53 -12.37
N SER A 96 6.23 4.23 -12.63
CA SER A 96 7.39 3.64 -13.30
C SER A 96 8.04 2.53 -12.47
N VAL A 97 8.29 2.76 -11.18
CA VAL A 97 8.95 1.77 -10.32
C VAL A 97 8.09 0.53 -10.12
N LEU A 98 6.78 0.70 -9.93
CA LEU A 98 5.84 -0.41 -9.73
C LEU A 98 5.39 -1.06 -11.06
N GLY A 99 5.82 -0.54 -12.21
CA GLY A 99 5.44 -1.10 -13.52
C GLY A 99 3.94 -0.98 -13.81
N LEU A 100 3.29 0.11 -13.36
CA LEU A 100 1.89 0.33 -13.69
C LEU A 100 1.72 0.57 -15.19
N PRO A 101 0.57 0.22 -15.79
CA PRO A 101 0.34 0.39 -17.22
C PRO A 101 0.49 1.84 -17.68
N ASP A 102 0.93 2.03 -18.93
CA ASP A 102 1.07 3.35 -19.54
C ASP A 102 -0.22 4.15 -19.47
N GLY A 103 -0.11 5.42 -19.08
CA GLY A 103 -1.25 6.34 -18.96
C GLY A 103 -2.03 6.21 -17.64
N VAL A 104 -1.68 5.29 -16.76
CA VAL A 104 -2.25 5.21 -15.41
C VAL A 104 -1.60 6.25 -14.51
N ASP A 105 -2.41 7.15 -13.95
CA ASP A 105 -2.02 8.05 -12.87
C ASP A 105 -2.52 7.49 -11.53
N PRO A 106 -1.64 7.03 -10.63
CA PRO A 106 -2.03 6.46 -9.33
C PRO A 106 -2.93 7.37 -8.48
N THR A 107 -2.88 8.68 -8.67
CA THR A 107 -3.68 9.65 -7.88
C THR A 107 -5.13 9.73 -8.32
N ASN A 108 -5.45 9.27 -9.54
CA ASN A 108 -6.77 9.44 -10.15
C ASN A 108 -7.39 8.14 -10.67
N PHE A 109 -6.63 7.05 -10.72
CA PHE A 109 -7.11 5.80 -11.30
C PHE A 109 -7.87 4.96 -10.27
N ASN A 110 -9.17 4.77 -10.51
CA ASN A 110 -10.00 3.84 -9.73
C ASN A 110 -10.25 2.57 -10.57
N PRO A 111 -9.66 1.41 -10.21
CA PRO A 111 -9.82 0.16 -10.97
C PRO A 111 -11.25 -0.38 -10.96
N TYR A 112 -12.12 0.11 -10.08
CA TYR A 112 -13.52 -0.30 -9.97
C TYR A 112 -14.49 0.66 -10.66
N ALA A 113 -13.99 1.70 -11.34
CA ALA A 113 -14.86 2.61 -12.10
C ALA A 113 -15.37 1.92 -13.38
N SER A 114 -16.60 2.24 -13.78
CA SER A 114 -17.30 1.56 -14.89
C SER A 114 -16.71 1.83 -16.30
N ASN A 115 -15.85 2.81 -16.42
CA ASN A 115 -15.33 3.30 -17.72
C ASN A 115 -13.80 3.13 -17.86
N VAL A 116 -13.18 2.30 -17.03
CA VAL A 116 -11.74 2.00 -17.12
C VAL A 116 -11.48 0.79 -18.02
N ASP A 117 -10.29 0.75 -18.60
CA ASP A 117 -9.81 -0.43 -19.31
C ASP A 117 -9.65 -1.60 -18.35
N PRO A 118 -10.26 -2.78 -18.64
CA PRO A 118 -10.24 -3.92 -17.71
C PRO A 118 -8.83 -4.48 -17.44
N ASP A 119 -7.93 -4.43 -18.42
CA ASP A 119 -6.56 -4.93 -18.26
C ASP A 119 -5.74 -3.97 -17.39
N GLN A 120 -5.91 -2.66 -17.57
CA GLN A 120 -5.30 -1.66 -16.70
C GLN A 120 -5.87 -1.76 -15.28
N ALA A 121 -7.18 -1.91 -15.13
CA ALA A 121 -7.84 -2.06 -13.84
C ALA A 121 -7.29 -3.28 -13.07
N LEU A 122 -7.19 -4.41 -13.76
CA LEU A 122 -6.64 -5.65 -13.19
C LEU A 122 -5.17 -5.48 -12.77
N ALA A 123 -4.34 -4.88 -13.62
CA ALA A 123 -2.92 -4.68 -13.32
C ALA A 123 -2.70 -3.76 -12.11
N VAL A 124 -3.45 -2.64 -12.03
CA VAL A 124 -3.37 -1.70 -10.89
C VAL A 124 -3.82 -2.36 -9.59
N GLU A 125 -4.92 -3.11 -9.62
CA GLU A 125 -5.42 -3.77 -8.42
C GLU A 125 -4.47 -4.88 -7.95
N LYS A 126 -3.93 -5.70 -8.85
CA LYS A 126 -2.91 -6.69 -8.51
C LYS A 126 -1.73 -6.06 -7.79
N MET A 127 -1.19 -4.96 -8.33
CA MET A 127 -0.07 -4.26 -7.72
C MET A 127 -0.44 -3.72 -6.33
N SER A 128 -1.62 -3.12 -6.17
CA SER A 128 -2.12 -2.64 -4.89
C SER A 128 -2.24 -3.77 -3.86
N GLN A 129 -2.75 -4.92 -4.26
CA GLN A 129 -2.88 -6.11 -3.40
C GLN A 129 -1.51 -6.69 -3.02
N GLN A 130 -0.55 -6.73 -3.95
CA GLN A 130 0.81 -7.17 -3.65
C GLN A 130 1.52 -6.22 -2.67
N VAL A 131 1.38 -4.92 -2.84
CA VAL A 131 1.93 -3.92 -1.91
C VAL A 131 1.39 -4.16 -0.50
N ILE A 132 0.07 -4.26 -0.34
CA ILE A 132 -0.57 -4.49 0.97
C ILE A 132 -0.18 -5.85 1.56
N ASN A 133 -0.10 -6.90 0.73
CA ASN A 133 0.36 -8.22 1.20
C ASN A 133 1.78 -8.14 1.78
N VAL A 134 2.70 -7.45 1.11
CA VAL A 134 4.08 -7.26 1.60
C VAL A 134 4.09 -6.48 2.90
N VAL A 135 3.36 -5.35 2.97
CA VAL A 135 3.28 -4.51 4.18
C VAL A 135 2.73 -5.30 5.36
N ASN A 136 1.55 -5.93 5.19
CA ASN A 136 0.90 -6.68 6.27
C ASN A 136 1.75 -7.88 6.74
N SER A 137 2.39 -8.58 5.81
CA SER A 137 3.21 -9.74 6.15
C SER A 137 4.44 -9.37 6.97
N PHE A 138 5.14 -8.30 6.60
CA PHE A 138 6.28 -7.83 7.40
C PHE A 138 5.85 -7.14 8.69
N ALA A 139 4.68 -6.47 8.71
CA ALA A 139 4.11 -5.96 9.94
C ALA A 139 3.81 -7.09 10.93
N ALA A 140 3.16 -8.17 10.48
CA ALA A 140 2.90 -9.35 11.33
C ALA A 140 4.20 -9.99 11.86
N ALA A 141 5.28 -10.03 11.06
CA ALA A 141 6.58 -10.49 11.54
C ALA A 141 7.17 -9.56 12.62
N ALA A 142 6.99 -8.25 12.48
CA ALA A 142 7.43 -7.26 13.47
C ALA A 142 6.62 -7.35 14.77
N GLU A 143 5.30 -7.56 14.67
CA GLU A 143 4.42 -7.80 15.84
C GLU A 143 4.80 -9.10 16.56
N GLY A 144 5.04 -10.17 15.82
CA GLY A 144 5.52 -11.43 16.38
C GLY A 144 6.88 -11.30 17.09
N ALA A 145 7.67 -10.29 16.74
CA ALA A 145 8.92 -9.94 17.39
C ALA A 145 8.78 -8.93 18.54
N GLY A 146 7.55 -8.43 18.82
CA GLY A 146 7.22 -7.57 19.96
C GLY A 146 6.88 -6.11 19.63
N ALA A 147 6.79 -5.72 18.35
CA ALA A 147 6.25 -4.41 17.99
C ALA A 147 4.75 -4.32 18.29
N ASN A 148 4.24 -3.13 18.60
CA ASN A 148 2.79 -2.94 18.56
C ASN A 148 2.30 -2.81 17.10
N GLU A 149 1.02 -3.08 16.87
CA GLU A 149 0.40 -3.13 15.54
C GLU A 149 0.66 -1.85 14.71
N VAL A 150 0.48 -0.67 15.31
CA VAL A 150 0.64 0.61 14.60
C VAL A 150 2.08 0.85 14.16
N ASP A 151 3.05 0.62 15.06
CA ASP A 151 4.47 0.78 14.76
C ASP A 151 4.94 -0.27 13.75
N ALA A 152 4.45 -1.51 13.85
CA ALA A 152 4.76 -2.60 12.94
C ALA A 152 4.29 -2.28 11.51
N PHE A 153 3.04 -1.87 11.35
CA PHE A 153 2.48 -1.48 10.06
C PHE A 153 3.23 -0.30 9.46
N LYS A 154 3.47 0.76 10.25
CA LYS A 154 4.22 1.94 9.83
C LYS A 154 5.65 1.60 9.39
N ALA A 155 6.36 0.77 10.15
CA ALA A 155 7.72 0.34 9.81
C ALA A 155 7.76 -0.45 8.49
N ALA A 156 6.83 -1.37 8.28
CA ALA A 156 6.74 -2.14 7.03
C ALA A 156 6.40 -1.22 5.84
N LEU A 157 5.42 -0.34 5.98
CA LEU A 157 5.01 0.61 4.94
C LEU A 157 6.15 1.56 4.54
N ASN A 158 6.81 2.19 5.53
CA ASN A 158 7.95 3.08 5.30
C ASN A 158 9.09 2.34 4.61
N SER A 159 9.30 1.07 4.92
CA SER A 159 10.34 0.25 4.31
C SER A 159 10.06 -0.02 2.83
N VAL A 160 8.83 -0.34 2.46
CA VAL A 160 8.44 -0.47 1.05
C VAL A 160 8.63 0.85 0.33
N ALA A 161 8.15 1.96 0.91
CA ALA A 161 8.29 3.30 0.33
C ALA A 161 9.77 3.70 0.14
N ALA A 162 10.65 3.39 1.09
CA ALA A 162 12.08 3.66 1.01
C ALA A 162 12.75 2.88 -0.14
N VAL A 163 12.37 1.62 -0.36
CA VAL A 163 12.90 0.83 -1.49
C VAL A 163 12.37 1.38 -2.81
N VAL A 164 11.08 1.73 -2.91
CA VAL A 164 10.52 2.40 -4.11
C VAL A 164 11.27 3.70 -4.40
N LYS A 165 11.53 4.51 -3.38
CA LYS A 165 12.29 5.76 -3.51
C LYS A 165 13.71 5.52 -4.04
N THR A 166 14.43 4.56 -3.48
CA THR A 166 15.78 4.21 -3.92
C THR A 166 15.81 3.81 -5.41
N LYS A 167 14.80 3.09 -5.87
CA LYS A 167 14.67 2.72 -7.29
C LYS A 167 14.24 3.92 -8.15
N ALA A 168 13.36 4.78 -7.65
CA ALA A 168 12.93 6.00 -8.33
C ALA A 168 14.10 6.98 -8.58
N GLU A 169 15.03 7.09 -7.65
CA GLU A 169 16.24 7.91 -7.80
C GLU A 169 17.13 7.43 -8.96
N LYS A 170 17.01 6.16 -9.36
CA LYS A 170 17.78 5.56 -10.46
C LYS A 170 17.06 5.61 -11.82
N LEU A 171 15.81 6.06 -11.90
CA LEU A 171 15.05 6.07 -13.16
C LEU A 171 15.78 6.77 -14.31
N ASN A 172 16.48 7.87 -14.01
CA ASN A 172 17.22 8.66 -14.99
C ASN A 172 18.71 8.26 -15.09
N ASP A 173 19.17 7.27 -14.34
CA ASP A 173 20.55 6.76 -14.43
C ASP A 173 20.65 5.80 -15.62
N LEU A 174 21.37 6.20 -16.66
CA LEU A 174 21.59 5.41 -17.87
C LEU A 174 22.49 4.18 -17.64
N THR A 175 23.17 4.12 -16.51
CA THR A 175 24.05 3.00 -16.14
C THR A 175 23.36 1.96 -15.26
N ALA A 176 22.23 2.32 -14.64
CA ALA A 176 21.46 1.42 -13.80
C ALA A 176 20.69 0.39 -14.65
N SER A 177 20.65 -0.85 -14.17
CA SER A 177 19.86 -1.92 -14.81
C SER A 177 18.35 -1.69 -14.63
N GLU A 178 17.53 -2.37 -15.43
CA GLU A 178 16.07 -2.31 -15.23
C GLU A 178 15.66 -2.84 -13.85
N ALA A 179 16.32 -3.87 -13.34
CA ALA A 179 16.07 -4.37 -11.97
C ALA A 179 16.40 -3.34 -10.87
N ASP A 180 17.29 -2.38 -11.14
CA ASP A 180 17.57 -1.28 -10.22
C ASP A 180 16.49 -0.19 -10.25
N LYS A 181 15.72 -0.10 -11.31
CA LYS A 181 14.72 0.94 -11.59
C LYS A 181 13.28 0.49 -11.34
N SER A 182 13.02 -0.82 -11.44
CA SER A 182 11.69 -1.42 -11.24
C SER A 182 11.65 -2.28 -10.00
N MET A 183 10.47 -2.41 -9.39
CA MET A 183 10.21 -3.27 -8.25
C MET A 183 9.39 -4.48 -8.68
N ASP A 184 9.88 -5.67 -8.34
CA ASP A 184 9.16 -6.93 -8.47
C ASP A 184 8.91 -7.52 -7.07
N LEU A 185 7.66 -7.46 -6.60
CA LEU A 185 7.26 -7.95 -5.28
C LEU A 185 7.20 -9.49 -5.18
N ASN A 186 7.60 -10.22 -6.25
CA ASN A 186 7.88 -11.66 -6.25
C ASN A 186 9.39 -11.97 -6.28
N SER A 187 10.23 -10.98 -6.48
CA SER A 187 11.68 -11.14 -6.54
C SER A 187 12.30 -11.31 -5.17
N ASP A 188 13.18 -12.29 -5.01
CA ASP A 188 13.96 -12.49 -3.77
C ASP A 188 14.85 -11.27 -3.47
N SER A 189 15.38 -10.60 -4.49
CA SER A 189 16.22 -9.42 -4.32
C SER A 189 15.44 -8.26 -3.71
N ASP A 190 14.27 -7.94 -4.25
CA ASP A 190 13.47 -6.80 -3.78
C ASP A 190 12.84 -7.07 -2.42
N LEU A 191 12.34 -8.28 -2.18
CA LEU A 191 11.84 -8.67 -0.85
C LEU A 191 12.97 -8.68 0.20
N THR A 192 14.21 -9.01 -0.18
CA THR A 192 15.37 -8.92 0.72
C THR A 192 15.73 -7.46 1.04
N LEU A 193 15.63 -6.55 0.07
CA LEU A 193 15.81 -5.11 0.31
C LEU A 193 14.76 -4.59 1.29
N ILE A 194 13.49 -4.91 1.06
CA ILE A 194 12.39 -4.52 1.96
C ILE A 194 12.60 -5.11 3.36
N LYS A 195 12.87 -6.41 3.48
CA LYS A 195 13.17 -7.08 4.76
C LYS A 195 14.30 -6.38 5.52
N THR A 196 15.38 -6.01 4.82
CA THR A 196 16.52 -5.32 5.43
C THR A 196 16.13 -3.94 5.93
N GLN A 197 15.31 -3.22 5.18
CA GLN A 197 14.80 -1.92 5.59
C GLN A 197 13.85 -2.04 6.80
N VAL A 198 12.91 -2.99 6.79
CA VAL A 198 12.02 -3.26 7.94
C VAL A 198 12.84 -3.56 9.20
N LYS A 199 13.87 -4.40 9.08
CA LYS A 199 14.78 -4.70 10.19
C LYS A 199 15.41 -3.42 10.77
N THR A 200 15.78 -2.48 9.92
CA THR A 200 16.37 -1.19 10.35
C THR A 200 15.33 -0.33 11.06
N GLU A 201 14.13 -0.23 10.50
CA GLU A 201 13.02 0.54 11.08
C GLU A 201 12.59 -0.03 12.45
N VAL A 202 12.38 -1.34 12.54
CA VAL A 202 11.96 -1.98 13.81
C VAL A 202 13.05 -2.02 14.87
N ALA A 203 14.33 -1.97 14.50
CA ALA A 203 15.43 -1.90 15.46
C ALA A 203 15.42 -0.59 16.28
N SER A 204 14.79 0.45 15.77
CA SER A 204 14.56 1.73 16.48
C SER A 204 13.30 1.72 17.35
N THR A 205 12.46 0.69 17.24
CA THR A 205 11.19 0.55 17.95
C THR A 205 11.43 -0.11 19.31
N ALA A 206 10.87 0.46 20.38
CA ALA A 206 11.01 -0.10 21.72
C ALA A 206 10.41 -1.53 21.78
N ASN A 207 11.12 -2.42 22.49
CA ASN A 207 10.70 -3.79 22.80
C ASN A 207 10.75 -4.81 21.65
N VAL A 208 11.27 -4.48 20.47
CA VAL A 208 11.38 -5.45 19.37
C VAL A 208 12.61 -6.34 19.54
N ASN A 209 12.40 -7.67 19.49
CA ASN A 209 13.46 -8.66 19.48
C ASN A 209 13.98 -8.87 18.05
N SER A 210 15.14 -8.30 17.72
CA SER A 210 15.73 -8.38 16.38
C SER A 210 16.04 -9.83 15.93
N THR A 211 16.36 -10.73 16.85
CA THR A 211 16.62 -12.15 16.52
C THR A 211 15.32 -12.85 16.13
N ALA A 212 14.24 -12.62 16.89
CA ALA A 212 12.92 -13.15 16.58
C ALA A 212 12.40 -12.60 15.25
N PHE A 213 12.56 -11.27 15.02
CA PHE A 213 12.19 -10.68 13.75
C PHE A 213 12.91 -11.32 12.56
N ASN A 214 14.22 -11.53 12.63
CA ASN A 214 14.98 -12.15 11.53
C ASN A 214 14.45 -13.54 11.19
N ALA A 215 14.19 -14.37 12.21
CA ALA A 215 13.67 -15.72 11.99
C ALA A 215 12.28 -15.70 11.34
N LEU A 216 11.37 -14.84 11.82
CA LEU A 216 10.02 -14.69 11.25
C LEU A 216 10.06 -14.10 9.83
N ALA A 217 10.91 -13.11 9.58
CA ALA A 217 10.98 -12.43 8.30
C ALA A 217 11.51 -13.32 7.15
N ASP A 218 12.31 -14.34 7.45
CA ASP A 218 12.75 -15.30 6.44
C ASP A 218 11.59 -16.19 5.98
N ASP A 219 10.78 -16.71 6.89
CA ASP A 219 9.57 -17.46 6.57
C ASP A 219 8.52 -16.59 5.88
N THR A 220 8.38 -15.34 6.32
CA THR A 220 7.48 -14.33 5.76
C THR A 220 7.76 -14.08 4.29
N THR A 221 9.03 -14.01 3.86
CA THR A 221 9.38 -13.80 2.44
C THR A 221 8.80 -14.91 1.56
N THR A 222 8.86 -16.17 2.01
CA THR A 222 8.25 -17.28 1.28
C THR A 222 6.72 -17.18 1.23
N ALA A 223 6.10 -16.80 2.34
CA ALA A 223 4.65 -16.61 2.39
C ALA A 223 4.18 -15.48 1.45
N ILE A 224 4.88 -14.34 1.44
CA ILE A 224 4.62 -13.22 0.51
C ILE A 224 4.63 -13.71 -0.94
N LYS A 225 5.67 -14.41 -1.37
CA LYS A 225 5.78 -14.91 -2.74
C LYS A 225 4.63 -15.86 -3.09
N ASN A 226 4.23 -16.73 -2.17
CA ASN A 226 3.13 -17.65 -2.40
C ASN A 226 1.79 -16.91 -2.61
N VAL A 227 1.53 -15.86 -1.84
CA VAL A 227 0.32 -15.04 -2.00
C VAL A 227 0.40 -14.18 -3.27
N ASN A 228 1.53 -13.50 -3.50
CA ASN A 228 1.71 -12.67 -4.69
C ASN A 228 1.61 -13.49 -5.99
N ASN A 229 2.15 -14.71 -6.01
CA ASN A 229 1.98 -15.61 -7.15
C ASN A 229 0.49 -15.98 -7.39
N LYS A 230 -0.31 -16.12 -6.34
CA LYS A 230 -1.76 -16.33 -6.48
C LYS A 230 -2.45 -15.08 -7.02
N ILE A 231 -2.08 -13.88 -6.52
CA ILE A 231 -2.56 -12.60 -7.04
C ILE A 231 -2.31 -12.52 -8.55
N GLU A 232 -1.12 -12.94 -9.03
CA GLU A 232 -0.81 -12.94 -10.46
C GLU A 232 -1.72 -13.85 -11.30
N THR A 233 -2.26 -14.92 -10.74
CA THR A 233 -3.18 -15.82 -11.46
C THR A 233 -4.57 -15.23 -11.69
N VAL A 234 -4.92 -14.12 -11.04
CA VAL A 234 -6.22 -13.46 -11.24
C VAL A 234 -6.30 -12.89 -12.65
N THR A 235 -7.41 -13.16 -13.33
CA THR A 235 -7.66 -12.71 -14.71
C THR A 235 -8.86 -11.78 -14.87
N ASP A 236 -9.64 -11.60 -13.80
CA ASP A 236 -10.87 -10.80 -13.81
C ASP A 236 -11.18 -10.30 -12.38
N LEU A 237 -11.31 -8.98 -12.19
CA LEU A 237 -11.63 -8.38 -10.89
C LEU A 237 -13.03 -8.73 -10.36
N THR A 238 -13.94 -9.10 -11.23
CA THR A 238 -15.37 -9.34 -10.89
C THR A 238 -15.65 -10.79 -10.51
N SER A 239 -14.70 -11.71 -10.74
CA SER A 239 -14.90 -13.13 -10.49
C SER A 239 -14.89 -13.46 -8.98
N ASP A 240 -15.64 -14.48 -8.57
CA ASP A 240 -15.61 -14.96 -7.19
C ASP A 240 -14.24 -15.55 -6.80
N ALA A 241 -13.48 -16.04 -7.78
CA ALA A 241 -12.11 -16.50 -7.56
C ALA A 241 -11.19 -15.33 -7.15
N SER A 242 -11.34 -14.16 -7.78
CA SER A 242 -10.59 -12.95 -7.46
C SER A 242 -10.91 -12.45 -6.06
N LYS A 243 -12.18 -12.43 -5.68
CA LYS A 243 -12.62 -12.05 -4.33
C LYS A 243 -11.95 -12.88 -3.25
N ASN A 244 -11.80 -14.20 -3.48
CA ASN A 244 -11.14 -15.10 -2.54
C ASN A 244 -9.62 -14.94 -2.48
N ILE A 245 -8.99 -14.42 -3.54
CA ILE A 245 -7.54 -14.20 -3.60
C ILE A 245 -7.17 -12.84 -2.99
N PHE A 246 -8.02 -11.83 -3.20
CA PHE A 246 -7.82 -10.47 -2.69
C PHE A 246 -8.32 -10.24 -1.24
N SER A 247 -8.88 -11.30 -0.63
CA SER A 247 -9.40 -11.29 0.75
C SER A 247 -8.30 -11.44 1.81
#